data_ad229bbc2da5626fe19b06f444afb42c
#
_entry.id   ad229bbc2da5626fe19b06f444afb42c
#
_cell.length_a   1.000
_cell.length_b   1.000
_cell.length_c   1.000
_cell.angle_alpha   90.00
_cell.angle_beta   90.00
_cell.angle_gamma   90.00
#
_symmetry.space_group_name_H-M   'P 1'
#
loop_
_entity.id
_entity.type
_entity.pdbx_description
1 polymer ?
#
loop_
_entity_poly.entity_id
_entity_poly.type
_entity_poly.pdbx_seq_one_letter_code
_entity_poly.pdbx_strand_id
1 'polypeptide(L)'
;MMNAFIQERDLFPASLPFHSGRLQRDLHDLYFEECGSQTGRPVLFLHGGPGAGIAPSHRRFFNPDRFRCVLFDQRGCGQSRPFASIESNTTDLLIGDIEALRQHLGID
;
A
#
# COMPACT_ATOMS: atom_id res chain seq x y z
N MET A 1 -11.80 -6.68 -10.15
CA MET A 1 -12.42 -5.54 -9.47
C MET A 1 -12.83 -5.93 -8.06
N MET A 2 -12.53 -5.11 -7.11
CA MET A 2 -12.97 -5.36 -5.75
C MET A 2 -14.48 -5.24 -5.66
N ASN A 3 -15.11 -6.28 -5.15
CA ASN A 3 -16.56 -6.36 -5.08
C ASN A 3 -17.07 -5.66 -3.82
N ALA A 4 -18.03 -4.75 -3.97
CA ALA A 4 -18.67 -4.06 -2.85
C ALA A 4 -19.44 -5.02 -1.93
N PHE A 5 -19.67 -6.25 -2.37
CA PHE A 5 -20.39 -7.25 -1.59
C PHE A 5 -19.48 -8.22 -0.83
N ILE A 6 -18.16 -7.98 -0.84
CA ILE A 6 -17.24 -8.79 -0.06
C ILE A 6 -17.58 -8.62 1.44
N GLN A 7 -17.82 -9.73 2.09
CA GLN A 7 -18.05 -9.77 3.52
C GLN A 7 -16.74 -10.04 4.25
N GLU A 8 -16.64 -9.69 5.52
CA GLU A 8 -15.42 -9.97 6.29
C GLU A 8 -15.07 -11.45 6.27
N ARG A 9 -16.05 -12.33 6.31
CA ARG A 9 -15.85 -13.79 6.23
C ARG A 9 -15.21 -14.25 4.93
N ASP A 10 -15.27 -13.42 3.88
CA ASP A 10 -14.71 -13.74 2.57
C ASP A 10 -13.27 -13.28 2.43
N LEU A 11 -12.73 -12.63 3.44
CA LEU A 11 -11.35 -12.16 3.45
C LEU A 11 -10.43 -13.28 3.96
N PHE A 12 -9.17 -13.20 3.57
CA PHE A 12 -8.16 -14.09 4.11
C PHE A 12 -7.89 -13.78 5.58
N PRO A 13 -7.28 -14.70 6.35
CA PRO A 13 -7.00 -14.46 7.76
C PRO A 13 -6.16 -13.21 7.98
N ALA A 14 -6.37 -12.56 9.13
CA ALA A 14 -5.58 -11.41 9.52
C ALA A 14 -4.10 -11.78 9.63
N SER A 15 -3.23 -10.88 9.21
CA SER A 15 -1.79 -11.10 9.25
C SER A 15 -1.06 -9.80 9.54
N LEU A 16 0.20 -9.95 9.95
CA LEU A 16 1.12 -8.82 10.09
C LEU A 16 1.97 -8.72 8.82
N PRO A 17 2.45 -7.52 8.47
CA PRO A 17 3.38 -7.40 7.36
C PRO A 17 4.69 -8.14 7.68
N PHE A 18 5.31 -8.74 6.67
CA PHE A 18 6.65 -9.30 6.85
C PHE A 18 7.73 -8.24 6.71
N HIS A 19 7.39 -7.09 6.16
CA HIS A 19 8.30 -5.96 5.99
C HIS A 19 7.48 -4.67 5.99
N SER A 20 8.01 -3.65 6.63
CA SER A 20 7.47 -2.31 6.53
C SER A 20 8.62 -1.32 6.54
N GLY A 21 8.38 -0.13 6.03
CA GLY A 21 9.42 0.88 5.96
C GLY A 21 8.89 2.20 5.46
N ARG A 22 9.82 3.07 5.14
CA ARG A 22 9.52 4.40 4.63
C ARG A 22 10.39 4.71 3.42
N LEU A 23 9.79 5.42 2.47
CA LEU A 23 10.46 5.85 1.26
C LEU A 23 10.37 7.36 1.16
N GLN A 24 11.54 8.02 1.09
CA GLN A 24 11.58 9.46 0.93
C GLN A 24 11.31 9.85 -0.53
N ARG A 25 10.35 10.74 -0.72
CA ARG A 25 10.00 11.29 -2.01
C ARG A 25 9.80 12.80 -1.87
N ASP A 26 10.71 13.59 -2.43
CA ASP A 26 10.68 15.05 -2.29
C ASP A 26 10.59 15.44 -0.80
N LEU A 27 9.55 16.17 -0.42
CA LEU A 27 9.29 16.54 0.96
C LEU A 27 8.40 15.54 1.68
N HIS A 28 8.07 14.42 1.04
CA HIS A 28 7.19 13.41 1.59
C HIS A 28 7.95 12.17 2.03
N ASP A 29 7.50 11.58 3.12
CA ASP A 29 8.01 10.35 3.67
C ASP A 29 6.87 9.33 3.65
N LEU A 30 6.93 8.38 2.72
CA LEU A 30 5.82 7.46 2.45
C LEU A 30 5.98 6.19 3.28
N TYR A 31 4.96 5.88 4.06
CA TYR A 31 4.91 4.60 4.77
C TYR A 31 4.42 3.50 3.86
N PHE A 32 5.09 2.35 3.89
CA PHE A 32 4.65 1.19 3.14
C PHE A 32 4.79 -0.08 3.97
N GLU A 33 4.08 -1.13 3.54
CA GLU A 33 4.24 -2.47 4.09
C GLU A 33 4.10 -3.51 3.00
N GLU A 34 4.69 -4.67 3.27
CA GLU A 34 4.58 -5.84 2.40
C GLU A 34 4.03 -7.00 3.21
N CYS A 35 3.05 -7.68 2.65
CA CYS A 35 2.34 -8.78 3.30
C CYS A 35 2.31 -10.00 2.39
N GLY A 36 2.10 -11.16 2.99
CA GLY A 36 1.93 -12.41 2.27
C GLY A 36 3.24 -13.11 1.97
N SER A 37 3.38 -13.60 0.75
CA SER A 37 4.54 -14.38 0.33
C SER A 37 5.64 -13.47 -0.21
N GLN A 38 6.86 -13.59 0.36
CA GLN A 38 8.01 -12.82 -0.11
C GLN A 38 8.41 -13.20 -1.53
N THR A 39 8.07 -14.41 -1.95
CA THR A 39 8.39 -14.92 -3.29
C THR A 39 7.17 -14.97 -4.19
N GLY A 40 6.04 -14.51 -3.72
CA GLY A 40 4.80 -14.51 -4.46
C GLY A 40 4.76 -13.48 -5.56
N ARG A 41 3.68 -13.55 -6.35
CA ARG A 41 3.45 -12.58 -7.42
C ARG A 41 3.17 -11.21 -6.82
N PRO A 42 3.89 -10.18 -7.24
CA PRO A 42 3.67 -8.83 -6.69
C PRO A 42 2.30 -8.29 -7.08
N VAL A 43 1.61 -7.70 -6.11
CA VAL A 43 0.39 -6.93 -6.33
C VAL A 43 0.48 -5.66 -5.51
N LEU A 44 -0.05 -4.58 -6.06
CA LEU A 44 -0.11 -3.29 -5.38
C LEU A 44 -1.55 -3.01 -4.96
N PHE A 45 -1.72 -2.66 -3.70
CA PHE A 45 -3.02 -2.21 -3.20
C PHE A 45 -3.00 -0.69 -3.04
N LEU A 46 -3.95 -0.01 -3.71
CA LEU A 46 -4.14 1.43 -3.57
C LEU A 46 -5.38 1.67 -2.70
N HIS A 47 -5.17 2.33 -1.57
CA HIS A 47 -6.30 2.67 -0.71
C HIS A 47 -7.19 3.73 -1.35
N GLY A 48 -8.47 3.71 -0.98
CA GLY A 48 -9.41 4.73 -1.42
C GLY A 48 -9.51 5.88 -0.40
N GLY A 49 -10.16 6.96 -0.82
CA GLY A 49 -10.48 8.08 0.04
C GLY A 49 -9.28 8.92 0.43
N PRO A 50 -9.45 10.25 0.57
CA PRO A 50 -8.36 11.11 1.02
C PRO A 50 -8.16 10.98 2.54
N GLY A 51 -6.90 10.96 2.98
CA GLY A 51 -6.52 11.06 4.37
C GLY A 51 -6.50 9.77 5.18
N ALA A 52 -7.25 8.75 4.76
CA ALA A 52 -7.40 7.54 5.58
C ALA A 52 -6.15 6.66 5.57
N GLY A 53 -5.59 6.40 4.37
CA GLY A 53 -4.47 5.49 4.24
C GLY A 53 -4.90 4.02 4.25
N ILE A 54 -3.92 3.14 4.42
CA ILE A 54 -4.17 1.70 4.48
C ILE A 54 -4.66 1.30 5.89
N ALA A 55 -5.42 0.21 5.92
CA ALA A 55 -5.93 -0.36 7.16
C ALA A 55 -5.51 -1.83 7.26
N PRO A 56 -5.44 -2.40 8.47
CA PRO A 56 -5.06 -3.82 8.62
C PRO A 56 -5.94 -4.77 7.81
N SER A 57 -7.22 -4.45 7.62
CA SER A 57 -8.12 -5.28 6.82
C SER A 57 -7.72 -5.35 5.35
N HIS A 58 -7.02 -4.35 4.83
CA HIS A 58 -6.57 -4.34 3.44
C HIS A 58 -5.56 -5.46 3.15
N ARG A 59 -4.82 -5.92 4.17
CA ARG A 59 -3.88 -7.03 4.04
C ARG A 59 -4.57 -8.35 3.73
N ARG A 60 -5.88 -8.41 3.91
CA ARG A 60 -6.66 -9.64 3.82
C ARG A 60 -7.33 -9.83 2.46
N PHE A 61 -7.07 -8.95 1.50
CA PHE A 61 -7.74 -8.99 0.20
C PHE A 61 -7.12 -9.97 -0.79
N PHE A 62 -5.87 -10.36 -0.58
CA PHE A 62 -5.15 -11.25 -1.48
C PHE A 62 -4.65 -12.47 -0.73
N ASN A 63 -4.56 -13.61 -1.45
CA ASN A 63 -4.10 -14.85 -0.87
C ASN A 63 -2.63 -14.72 -0.44
N PRO A 64 -2.33 -14.81 0.88
CA PRO A 64 -0.97 -14.62 1.38
C PRO A 64 0.00 -15.72 0.96
N ASP A 65 -0.51 -16.85 0.48
CA ASP A 65 0.36 -17.94 0.01
C ASP A 65 0.81 -17.73 -1.44
N ARG A 66 0.14 -16.84 -2.17
CA ARG A 66 0.38 -16.65 -3.61
C ARG A 66 0.95 -15.29 -3.97
N PHE A 67 0.61 -14.28 -3.19
CA PHE A 67 0.91 -12.90 -3.57
C PHE A 67 1.85 -12.23 -2.58
N ARG A 68 2.74 -11.41 -3.13
CA ARG A 68 3.50 -10.43 -2.39
C ARG A 68 2.74 -9.11 -2.52
N CYS A 69 1.99 -8.77 -1.48
CA CYS A 69 1.11 -7.60 -1.52
C CYS A 69 1.85 -6.39 -0.96
N VAL A 70 1.93 -5.34 -1.76
CA VAL A 70 2.52 -4.07 -1.37
C VAL A 70 1.40 -3.08 -1.10
N LEU A 71 1.39 -2.50 0.09
CA LEU A 71 0.43 -1.49 0.50
C LEU A 71 1.22 -0.25 0.93
N PHE A 72 0.74 0.94 0.60
CA PHE A 72 1.39 2.14 1.09
C PHE A 72 0.36 3.24 1.34
N ASP A 73 0.70 4.12 2.26
CA ASP A 73 -0.08 5.32 2.51
C ASP A 73 0.35 6.38 1.49
N GLN A 74 -0.61 6.82 0.68
CA GLN A 74 -0.35 7.86 -0.32
C GLN A 74 0.01 9.17 0.38
N ARG A 75 0.55 10.12 -0.38
CA ARG A 75 0.95 11.42 0.15
C ARG A 75 -0.20 12.05 0.93
N GLY A 76 0.09 12.54 2.14
CA GLY A 76 -0.90 13.16 3.00
C GLY A 76 -1.83 12.19 3.71
N CYS A 77 -1.64 10.88 3.57
CA CYS A 77 -2.54 9.87 4.10
C CYS A 77 -1.87 9.01 5.17
N GLY A 78 -2.67 8.55 6.12
CA GLY A 78 -2.24 7.56 7.12
C GLY A 78 -0.95 7.94 7.83
N GLN A 79 0.02 7.05 7.76
CA GLN A 79 1.32 7.22 8.42
C GLN A 79 2.36 7.95 7.57
N SER A 80 2.03 8.25 6.30
CA SER A 80 2.91 9.06 5.46
C SER A 80 2.93 10.50 5.96
N ARG A 81 4.06 11.18 5.76
CA ARG A 81 4.27 12.54 6.27
C ARG A 81 4.64 13.50 5.14
N PRO A 82 4.22 14.77 5.20
CA PRO A 82 3.33 15.34 6.23
C PRO A 82 1.89 14.86 6.06
N PHE A 83 1.23 14.67 7.20
CA PHE A 83 -0.16 14.20 7.21
C PHE A 83 -1.10 15.29 6.71
N ALA A 84 -2.14 14.88 5.98
CA ALA A 84 -3.18 15.75 5.44
C ALA A 84 -2.66 16.84 4.49
N SER A 85 -1.43 16.68 3.97
CA SER A 85 -0.88 17.60 2.99
C SER A 85 -1.52 17.36 1.62
N ILE A 86 -1.96 18.46 0.98
CA ILE A 86 -2.46 18.41 -0.39
C ILE A 86 -1.44 18.95 -1.38
N GLU A 87 -0.32 19.46 -0.89
CA GLU A 87 0.76 19.94 -1.75
C GLU A 87 1.42 18.78 -2.47
N SER A 88 1.75 19.00 -3.74
CA SER A 88 2.42 17.98 -4.56
C SER A 88 1.66 16.64 -4.61
N ASN A 89 0.33 16.70 -4.57
CA ASN A 89 -0.49 15.50 -4.58
C ASN A 89 -1.30 15.43 -5.87
N THR A 90 -0.63 15.04 -6.95
CA THR A 90 -1.23 14.88 -8.28
C THR A 90 -1.14 13.42 -8.71
N THR A 91 -1.91 13.06 -9.75
CA THR A 91 -1.86 11.72 -10.33
C THR A 91 -0.47 11.38 -10.85
N ASP A 92 0.22 12.32 -11.49
CA ASP A 92 1.57 12.09 -12.00
C ASP A 92 2.54 11.80 -10.85
N LEU A 93 2.40 12.50 -9.75
CA LEU A 93 3.24 12.27 -8.58
C LEU A 93 2.93 10.93 -7.93
N LEU A 94 1.66 10.52 -7.91
CA LEU A 94 1.28 9.20 -7.41
C LEU A 94 1.92 8.10 -8.26
N ILE A 95 1.87 8.22 -9.57
CA ILE A 95 2.50 7.26 -10.48
C ILE A 95 4.01 7.20 -10.21
N GLY A 96 4.64 8.35 -10.03
CA GLY A 96 6.06 8.42 -9.70
C GLY A 96 6.40 7.75 -8.38
N ASP A 97 5.54 7.93 -7.38
CA ASP A 97 5.73 7.29 -6.07
C ASP A 97 5.62 5.77 -6.17
N ILE A 98 4.64 5.27 -6.92
CA ILE A 98 4.47 3.83 -7.17
C ILE A 98 5.71 3.27 -7.83
N GLU A 99 6.22 3.94 -8.84
CA GLU A 99 7.40 3.50 -9.58
C GLU A 99 8.65 3.49 -8.69
N ALA A 100 8.82 4.53 -7.87
CA ALA A 100 9.93 4.60 -6.93
C ALA A 100 9.85 3.49 -5.88
N LEU A 101 8.65 3.20 -5.39
CA LEU A 101 8.43 2.14 -4.43
C LEU A 101 8.74 0.78 -5.06
N ARG A 102 8.29 0.56 -6.28
CA ARG A 102 8.59 -0.67 -7.02
C ARG A 102 10.10 -0.91 -7.12
N GLN A 103 10.83 0.13 -7.50
CA GLN A 103 12.30 0.05 -7.62
C GLN A 103 12.96 -0.16 -6.27
N HIS A 104 12.49 0.53 -5.24
CA HIS A 104 13.03 0.39 -3.89
C HIS A 104 12.87 -1.04 -3.36
N LEU A 105 11.78 -1.70 -3.70
CA LEU A 105 11.49 -3.07 -3.26
C LEU A 105 12.06 -4.13 -4.21
N GLY A 106 12.71 -3.73 -5.28
CA GLY A 106 13.33 -4.66 -6.22
C GLY A 106 12.31 -5.47 -7.03
N ILE A 107 11.15 -4.91 -7.29
CA ILE A 107 10.09 -5.57 -8.05
C ILE A 107 10.21 -5.16 -9.52
N ASP A 108 10.26 -6.15 -10.40
CA ASP A 108 10.31 -5.91 -11.84
C ASP A 108 8.97 -5.55 -12.45
#